data_a23dd580467cadcc5d2dae817c1791f8
#
_entry.id   a23dd580467cadcc5d2dae817c1791f8
#
_cell.length_a   1.000
_cell.length_b   1.000
_cell.length_c   1.000
_cell.angle_alpha   90.00
_cell.angle_beta   90.00
_cell.angle_gamma   90.00
#
_symmetry.space_group_name_H-M   'P 1'
#
loop_
_entity.id
_entity.type
_entity.pdbx_description
1 polymer ?
#
loop_
_entity_poly.entity_id
_entity_poly.type
_entity_poly.pdbx_seq_one_letter_code
_entity_poly.pdbx_strand_id
1 'polypeptide(L)'
;KGERAARHEKIKKEKKLEDVKKQIRVEKKGIKEIARKEREILAGLDEINKGLAAKGEEIKKVESSRAALDKEAAAAGAGIARLEAQKTRLRERLTHRLRAMYKMKRGDTVRALFSSSTPEDLGRRHRYLTLIMDSDISLIAEYEDNLKELEAELLRMIILTGELVAIKRDFVSKKSEAEA
;
A
#
# COMPACT_ATOMS: atom_id res chain seq x y z
N LYS A 1 -22.33 62.67 74.93
CA LYS A 1 -22.74 62.48 73.50
C LYS A 1 -21.63 61.83 72.65
N GLY A 2 -20.34 61.97 72.98
CA GLY A 2 -19.20 61.45 72.16
C GLY A 2 -19.07 59.90 72.24
N GLU A 3 -19.35 59.26 73.39
CA GLU A 3 -19.16 57.82 73.51
C GLU A 3 -20.17 56.97 72.71
N ARG A 4 -21.42 57.43 72.56
CA ARG A 4 -22.43 56.76 71.72
C ARG A 4 -22.09 56.83 70.24
N ALA A 5 -21.50 57.91 69.74
CA ALA A 5 -21.05 58.08 68.35
C ALA A 5 -19.87 57.16 68.02
N ALA A 6 -18.88 57.05 68.90
CA ALA A 6 -17.74 56.15 68.80
C ALA A 6 -18.15 54.65 68.77
N ARG A 7 -19.13 54.29 69.62
CA ARG A 7 -19.68 52.94 69.64
C ARG A 7 -20.44 52.53 68.37
N HIS A 8 -21.19 53.50 67.81
CA HIS A 8 -21.91 53.32 66.55
C HIS A 8 -20.93 53.18 65.37
N GLU A 9 -19.85 53.92 65.33
CA GLU A 9 -18.81 53.84 64.31
C GLU A 9 -18.04 52.52 64.38
N LYS A 10 -17.76 52.03 65.60
CA LYS A 10 -17.14 50.72 65.82
C LYS A 10 -18.01 49.55 65.30
N ILE A 11 -19.30 49.56 65.59
CA ILE A 11 -20.26 48.56 65.09
C ILE A 11 -20.37 48.61 63.57
N LYS A 12 -20.34 49.79 62.98
CA LYS A 12 -20.38 49.97 61.52
C LYS A 12 -19.11 49.46 60.85
N LYS A 13 -17.95 49.65 61.43
CA LYS A 13 -16.68 49.10 60.99
C LYS A 13 -16.61 47.56 61.12
N GLU A 14 -17.11 47.02 62.24
CA GLU A 14 -17.20 45.56 62.47
C GLU A 14 -18.13 44.87 61.46
N LYS A 15 -19.31 45.46 61.14
CA LYS A 15 -20.19 44.94 60.07
C LYS A 15 -19.56 44.96 58.72
N LYS A 16 -18.90 46.08 58.35
CA LYS A 16 -18.16 46.17 57.07
C LYS A 16 -17.03 45.13 56.97
N LEU A 17 -16.33 44.88 58.07
CA LEU A 17 -15.25 43.88 58.12
C LEU A 17 -15.79 42.47 58.00
N GLU A 18 -16.99 42.19 58.53
CA GLU A 18 -17.67 40.89 58.41
C GLU A 18 -18.18 40.64 56.97
N ASP A 19 -18.75 41.69 56.33
CA ASP A 19 -19.18 41.64 54.95
C ASP A 19 -17.99 41.43 53.95
N VAL A 20 -16.90 42.13 54.15
CA VAL A 20 -15.67 41.90 53.37
C VAL A 20 -15.11 40.48 53.59
N LYS A 21 -15.11 40.00 54.82
CA LYS A 21 -14.70 38.60 55.09
C LYS A 21 -15.61 37.59 54.41
N LYS A 22 -16.91 37.85 54.33
CA LYS A 22 -17.86 36.99 53.59
C LYS A 22 -17.58 37.01 52.09
N GLN A 23 -17.36 38.20 51.54
CA GLN A 23 -17.01 38.35 50.11
C GLN A 23 -15.71 37.62 49.79
N ILE A 24 -14.65 37.82 50.57
CA ILE A 24 -13.37 37.09 50.40
C ILE A 24 -13.56 35.58 50.45
N ARG A 25 -14.45 35.04 51.30
CA ARG A 25 -14.73 33.60 51.37
C ARG A 25 -15.42 33.10 50.10
N VAL A 26 -16.36 33.89 49.57
CA VAL A 26 -17.10 33.54 48.33
C VAL A 26 -16.14 33.58 47.13
N GLU A 27 -15.33 34.65 46.98
CA GLU A 27 -14.34 34.77 45.94
C GLU A 27 -13.28 33.64 46.01
N LYS A 28 -12.78 33.31 47.20
CA LYS A 28 -11.86 32.20 47.38
C LYS A 28 -12.47 30.82 46.98
N LYS A 29 -13.77 30.64 47.22
CA LYS A 29 -14.46 29.43 46.70
C LYS A 29 -14.55 29.44 45.18
N GLY A 30 -14.93 30.61 44.58
CA GLY A 30 -15.00 30.77 43.12
C GLY A 30 -13.64 30.50 42.44
N ILE A 31 -12.55 31.08 42.99
CA ILE A 31 -11.18 30.82 42.48
C ILE A 31 -10.80 29.35 42.57
N LYS A 32 -11.16 28.64 43.64
CA LYS A 32 -10.90 27.21 43.76
C LYS A 32 -11.66 26.37 42.71
N GLU A 33 -12.92 26.75 42.45
CA GLU A 33 -13.73 26.07 41.44
C GLU A 33 -13.22 26.32 40.02
N ILE A 34 -12.81 27.55 39.71
CA ILE A 34 -12.17 27.90 38.44
C ILE A 34 -10.87 27.13 38.26
N ALA A 35 -10.00 27.10 39.26
CA ALA A 35 -8.75 26.36 39.24
C ALA A 35 -8.93 24.82 39.12
N ARG A 36 -10.07 24.32 39.57
CA ARG A 36 -10.42 22.92 39.35
C ARG A 36 -10.85 22.66 37.93
N LYS A 37 -11.75 23.48 37.35
CA LYS A 37 -12.19 23.40 35.98
C LYS A 37 -11.05 23.57 35.00
N GLU A 38 -10.13 24.52 35.24
CA GLU A 38 -8.93 24.71 34.45
C GLU A 38 -8.08 23.42 34.36
N ARG A 39 -7.85 22.77 35.53
CA ARG A 39 -7.10 21.51 35.54
C ARG A 39 -7.82 20.37 34.80
N GLU A 40 -9.16 20.28 34.93
CA GLU A 40 -9.95 19.30 34.20
C GLU A 40 -9.87 19.53 32.67
N ILE A 41 -9.96 20.79 32.22
CA ILE A 41 -9.82 21.16 30.81
C ILE A 41 -8.42 20.88 30.30
N LEU A 42 -7.37 21.23 31.05
CA LEU A 42 -5.98 20.97 30.66
C LEU A 42 -5.70 19.46 30.56
N ALA A 43 -6.23 18.66 31.48
CA ALA A 43 -6.12 17.20 31.41
C ALA A 43 -6.83 16.63 30.19
N GLY A 44 -8.05 17.12 29.88
CA GLY A 44 -8.78 16.73 28.69
C GLY A 44 -8.05 17.11 27.39
N LEU A 45 -7.45 18.30 27.32
CA LEU A 45 -6.64 18.73 26.19
C LEU A 45 -5.39 17.85 26.00
N ASP A 46 -4.72 17.45 27.08
CA ASP A 46 -3.55 16.58 27.01
C ASP A 46 -3.95 15.18 26.48
N GLU A 47 -5.10 14.64 26.91
CA GLU A 47 -5.63 13.37 26.41
C GLU A 47 -6.00 13.44 24.92
N ILE A 48 -6.66 14.51 24.48
CA ILE A 48 -6.98 14.74 23.07
C ILE A 48 -5.71 14.85 22.24
N ASN A 49 -4.71 15.61 22.69
CA ASN A 49 -3.45 15.75 21.98
C ASN A 49 -2.70 14.41 21.84
N LYS A 50 -2.70 13.58 22.89
CA LYS A 50 -2.15 12.22 22.83
C LYS A 50 -2.92 11.34 21.85
N GLY A 51 -4.24 11.43 21.84
CA GLY A 51 -5.09 10.71 20.89
C GLY A 51 -4.82 11.12 19.44
N LEU A 52 -4.71 12.43 19.16
CA LEU A 52 -4.37 12.95 17.84
C LEU A 52 -2.98 12.52 17.39
N ALA A 53 -1.99 12.54 18.29
CA ALA A 53 -0.64 12.08 17.96
C ALA A 53 -0.64 10.57 17.60
N ALA A 54 -1.35 9.74 18.36
CA ALA A 54 -1.46 8.31 18.07
C ALA A 54 -2.14 8.05 16.72
N LYS A 55 -3.26 8.71 16.44
CA LYS A 55 -3.94 8.62 15.13
C LYS A 55 -3.05 9.12 13.99
N GLY A 56 -2.27 10.17 14.19
CA GLY A 56 -1.30 10.66 13.22
C GLY A 56 -0.22 9.63 12.86
N GLU A 57 0.29 8.89 13.85
CA GLU A 57 1.26 7.81 13.61
C GLU A 57 0.62 6.60 12.90
N GLU A 58 -0.64 6.28 13.19
CA GLU A 58 -1.36 5.24 12.45
C GLU A 58 -1.57 5.62 10.97
N ILE A 59 -1.95 6.85 10.70
CA ILE A 59 -2.12 7.36 9.33
C ILE A 59 -0.79 7.26 8.56
N LYS A 60 0.34 7.68 9.16
CA LYS A 60 1.66 7.56 8.54
C LYS A 60 2.04 6.10 8.21
N LYS A 61 1.72 5.15 9.10
CA LYS A 61 1.94 3.72 8.84
C LYS A 61 1.13 3.24 7.63
N VAL A 62 -0.13 3.62 7.55
CA VAL A 62 -1.00 3.25 6.41
C VAL A 62 -0.48 3.88 5.11
N GLU A 63 -0.04 5.14 5.14
CA GLU A 63 0.56 5.82 3.99
C GLU A 63 1.85 5.13 3.53
N SER A 64 2.71 4.73 4.44
CA SER A 64 3.96 4.02 4.11
C SER A 64 3.68 2.64 3.50
N SER A 65 2.71 1.90 4.05
CA SER A 65 2.28 0.61 3.50
C SER A 65 1.67 0.75 2.11
N ARG A 66 0.85 1.77 1.90
CA ARG A 66 0.31 2.11 0.58
C ARG A 66 1.40 2.41 -0.43
N ALA A 67 2.39 3.25 -0.07
CA ALA A 67 3.49 3.60 -0.95
C ALA A 67 4.36 2.37 -1.33
N ALA A 68 4.52 1.41 -0.42
CA ALA A 68 5.21 0.15 -0.69
C ALA A 68 4.43 -0.70 -1.70
N LEU A 69 3.13 -0.89 -1.48
CA LEU A 69 2.26 -1.64 -2.40
C LEU A 69 2.12 -0.98 -3.78
N ASP A 70 2.05 0.35 -3.85
CA ASP A 70 2.04 1.08 -5.14
C ASP A 70 3.34 0.80 -5.94
N LYS A 71 4.50 0.70 -5.28
CA LYS A 71 5.77 0.32 -5.92
C LYS A 71 5.77 -1.12 -6.40
N GLU A 72 5.25 -2.05 -5.59
CA GLU A 72 5.15 -3.45 -5.97
C GLU A 72 4.19 -3.66 -7.14
N ALA A 73 3.05 -2.98 -7.15
CA ALA A 73 2.10 -3.01 -8.25
C ALA A 73 2.71 -2.44 -9.55
N ALA A 74 3.48 -1.36 -9.46
CA ALA A 74 4.20 -0.80 -10.61
C ALA A 74 5.26 -1.79 -11.15
N ALA A 75 5.99 -2.47 -10.28
CA ALA A 75 6.98 -3.48 -10.66
C ALA A 75 6.32 -4.69 -11.34
N ALA A 76 5.22 -5.21 -10.78
CA ALA A 76 4.43 -6.29 -11.39
C ALA A 76 3.88 -5.88 -12.76
N GLY A 77 3.36 -4.65 -12.88
CA GLY A 77 2.89 -4.11 -14.18
C GLY A 77 4.00 -4.05 -15.23
N ALA A 78 5.20 -3.62 -14.86
CA ALA A 78 6.36 -3.64 -15.76
C ALA A 78 6.78 -5.08 -16.13
N GLY A 79 6.70 -6.02 -15.18
CA GLY A 79 6.92 -7.46 -15.41
C GLY A 79 5.95 -8.03 -16.44
N ILE A 80 4.66 -7.77 -16.27
CA ILE A 80 3.60 -8.19 -17.19
C ILE A 80 3.86 -7.64 -18.60
N ALA A 81 4.15 -6.35 -18.74
CA ALA A 81 4.42 -5.73 -20.04
C ALA A 81 5.63 -6.36 -20.75
N ARG A 82 6.70 -6.69 -19.99
CA ARG A 82 7.87 -7.41 -20.51
C ARG A 82 7.52 -8.80 -21.00
N LEU A 83 6.76 -9.57 -20.20
CA LEU A 83 6.35 -10.94 -20.52
C LEU A 83 5.40 -10.99 -21.73
N GLU A 84 4.49 -10.02 -21.86
CA GLU A 84 3.61 -9.90 -23.04
C GLU A 84 4.41 -9.59 -24.32
N ALA A 85 5.40 -8.71 -24.25
CA ALA A 85 6.28 -8.44 -25.38
C ALA A 85 7.11 -9.68 -25.76
N GLN A 86 7.58 -10.44 -24.77
CA GLN A 86 8.29 -11.71 -24.98
C GLN A 86 7.38 -12.77 -25.61
N LYS A 87 6.16 -12.94 -25.09
CA LYS A 87 5.12 -13.81 -25.66
C LYS A 87 4.85 -13.49 -27.12
N THR A 88 4.73 -12.23 -27.47
CA THR A 88 4.49 -11.80 -28.85
C THR A 88 5.65 -12.24 -29.76
N ARG A 89 6.89 -12.00 -29.36
CA ARG A 89 8.09 -12.42 -30.11
C ARG A 89 8.17 -13.94 -30.27
N LEU A 90 7.91 -14.69 -29.20
CA LEU A 90 7.92 -16.16 -29.23
C LEU A 90 6.81 -16.70 -30.14
N ARG A 91 5.61 -16.11 -30.09
CA ARG A 91 4.50 -16.43 -30.98
C ARG A 91 4.83 -16.18 -32.45
N GLU A 92 5.48 -15.08 -32.76
CA GLU A 92 5.94 -14.80 -34.12
C GLU A 92 6.95 -15.84 -34.59
N ARG A 93 7.96 -16.17 -33.79
CA ARG A 93 8.94 -17.23 -34.12
C ARG A 93 8.26 -18.58 -34.34
N LEU A 94 7.35 -19.00 -33.49
CA LEU A 94 6.55 -20.22 -33.64
C LEU A 94 5.72 -20.18 -34.92
N THR A 95 5.07 -19.06 -35.21
CA THR A 95 4.27 -18.91 -36.44
C THR A 95 5.13 -19.03 -37.70
N HIS A 96 6.30 -18.41 -37.71
CA HIS A 96 7.25 -18.56 -38.81
C HIS A 96 7.69 -20.00 -38.97
N ARG A 97 7.97 -20.68 -37.87
CA ARG A 97 8.39 -22.07 -37.87
C ARG A 97 7.30 -23.00 -38.37
N LEU A 98 6.08 -22.86 -37.88
CA LEU A 98 4.92 -23.63 -38.32
C LEU A 98 4.63 -23.42 -39.83
N ARG A 99 4.75 -22.18 -40.33
CA ARG A 99 4.62 -21.91 -41.78
C ARG A 99 5.70 -22.60 -42.61
N ALA A 100 6.93 -22.64 -42.14
CA ALA A 100 8.01 -23.35 -42.77
C ALA A 100 7.75 -24.85 -42.84
N MET A 101 7.34 -25.44 -41.69
CA MET A 101 6.97 -26.86 -41.59
C MET A 101 5.76 -27.21 -42.51
N TYR A 102 4.75 -26.32 -42.53
CA TYR A 102 3.57 -26.52 -43.39
C TYR A 102 3.93 -26.49 -44.89
N LYS A 103 4.88 -25.65 -45.32
CA LYS A 103 5.35 -25.60 -46.71
C LYS A 103 6.15 -26.83 -47.09
N MET A 104 6.81 -27.49 -46.16
CA MET A 104 7.47 -28.79 -46.39
C MET A 104 6.42 -29.87 -46.43
N LYS A 105 6.23 -30.51 -47.59
CA LYS A 105 5.34 -31.64 -47.72
C LYS A 105 5.81 -32.80 -46.82
N ARG A 106 4.87 -33.63 -46.33
CA ARG A 106 5.15 -34.74 -45.40
C ARG A 106 6.31 -35.67 -45.84
N GLY A 107 6.62 -35.79 -47.12
CA GLY A 107 7.72 -36.59 -47.63
C GLY A 107 9.05 -35.84 -47.80
N ASP A 108 9.06 -34.50 -47.74
CA ASP A 108 10.25 -33.74 -48.09
C ASP A 108 11.37 -33.90 -47.11
N THR A 109 11.08 -34.01 -45.78
CA THR A 109 12.07 -34.30 -44.77
C THR A 109 12.73 -35.65 -44.93
N VAL A 110 11.92 -36.66 -45.22
CA VAL A 110 12.39 -38.04 -45.49
C VAL A 110 13.20 -38.04 -46.81
N ARG A 111 12.68 -37.39 -47.83
CA ARG A 111 13.40 -37.26 -49.13
C ARG A 111 14.70 -36.51 -48.99
N ALA A 112 14.75 -35.42 -48.18
CA ALA A 112 15.96 -34.65 -47.89
C ALA A 112 17.03 -35.51 -47.18
N LEU A 113 16.65 -36.41 -46.31
CA LEU A 113 17.57 -37.36 -45.67
C LEU A 113 18.10 -38.38 -46.67
N PHE A 114 17.20 -39.07 -47.38
CA PHE A 114 17.56 -40.19 -48.25
C PHE A 114 18.02 -39.81 -49.67
N SER A 115 18.03 -38.52 -50.02
CA SER A 115 18.63 -38.04 -51.27
C SER A 115 20.16 -37.77 -51.15
N SER A 116 20.79 -38.17 -50.03
CA SER A 116 22.23 -38.09 -49.84
C SER A 116 22.96 -39.10 -50.73
N SER A 117 24.03 -38.70 -51.34
CA SER A 117 24.86 -39.55 -52.18
C SER A 117 25.99 -40.25 -51.40
N THR A 118 26.28 -39.84 -50.18
CA THR A 118 27.33 -40.41 -49.34
C THR A 118 26.86 -40.62 -47.90
N PRO A 119 27.41 -41.59 -47.15
CA PRO A 119 27.09 -41.80 -45.72
C PRO A 119 27.43 -40.57 -44.87
N GLU A 120 28.51 -39.85 -45.17
CA GLU A 120 28.91 -38.65 -44.47
C GLU A 120 27.90 -37.50 -44.64
N ASP A 121 27.31 -37.37 -45.85
CA ASP A 121 26.28 -36.37 -46.12
C ASP A 121 24.99 -36.71 -45.37
N LEU A 122 24.61 -38.00 -45.32
CA LEU A 122 23.50 -38.46 -44.53
C LEU A 122 23.68 -38.12 -43.02
N GLY A 123 24.85 -38.43 -42.44
CA GLY A 123 25.15 -38.11 -41.06
C GLY A 123 25.12 -36.60 -40.76
N ARG A 124 25.53 -35.76 -41.73
CA ARG A 124 25.46 -34.30 -41.61
C ARG A 124 24.03 -33.80 -41.62
N ARG A 125 23.21 -34.27 -42.57
CA ARG A 125 21.79 -33.92 -42.69
C ARG A 125 21.00 -34.36 -41.46
N HIS A 126 21.27 -35.57 -40.94
CA HIS A 126 20.67 -36.05 -39.72
C HIS A 126 20.97 -35.12 -38.51
N ARG A 127 22.23 -34.75 -38.33
CA ARG A 127 22.61 -33.78 -37.27
C ARG A 127 21.90 -32.43 -37.42
N TYR A 128 21.78 -31.87 -38.61
CA TYR A 128 21.06 -30.63 -38.84
C TYR A 128 19.58 -30.75 -38.50
N LEU A 129 18.92 -31.85 -38.84
CA LEU A 129 17.52 -32.09 -38.51
C LEU A 129 17.34 -32.24 -36.99
N THR A 130 18.22 -32.94 -36.30
CA THR A 130 18.16 -33.05 -34.84
C THR A 130 18.32 -31.69 -34.16
N LEU A 131 19.30 -30.87 -34.57
CA LEU A 131 19.46 -29.51 -34.07
C LEU A 131 18.23 -28.63 -34.28
N ILE A 132 17.57 -28.77 -35.43
CA ILE A 132 16.33 -28.04 -35.74
C ILE A 132 15.20 -28.51 -34.83
N MET A 133 15.05 -29.81 -34.63
CA MET A 133 14.02 -30.39 -33.73
C MET A 133 14.24 -29.97 -32.26
N ASP A 134 15.49 -30.02 -31.78
CA ASP A 134 15.84 -29.59 -30.43
C ASP A 134 15.56 -28.09 -30.23
N SER A 135 15.86 -27.28 -31.25
CA SER A 135 15.53 -25.84 -31.24
C SER A 135 14.00 -25.60 -31.22
N ASP A 136 13.22 -26.41 -31.95
CA ASP A 136 11.76 -26.30 -31.98
C ASP A 136 11.17 -26.68 -30.60
N ILE A 137 11.65 -27.77 -29.98
CA ILE A 137 11.24 -28.20 -28.64
C ILE A 137 11.57 -27.12 -27.61
N SER A 138 12.79 -26.58 -27.65
CA SER A 138 13.21 -25.49 -26.76
C SER A 138 12.34 -24.24 -26.92
N LEU A 139 11.99 -23.89 -28.16
CA LEU A 139 11.12 -22.73 -28.43
C LEU A 139 9.70 -22.90 -27.87
N ILE A 140 9.16 -24.13 -27.94
CA ILE A 140 7.84 -24.46 -27.37
C ILE A 140 7.92 -24.37 -25.85
N ALA A 141 8.94 -24.97 -25.23
CA ALA A 141 9.13 -24.91 -23.79
C ALA A 141 9.28 -23.46 -23.28
N GLU A 142 10.08 -22.63 -23.98
CA GLU A 142 10.24 -21.20 -23.67
C GLU A 142 8.89 -20.45 -23.74
N TYR A 143 8.05 -20.78 -24.72
CA TYR A 143 6.70 -20.18 -24.83
C TYR A 143 5.77 -20.60 -23.69
N GLU A 144 5.77 -21.90 -23.35
CA GLU A 144 4.96 -22.43 -22.25
C GLU A 144 5.38 -21.83 -20.90
N ASP A 145 6.68 -21.71 -20.65
CA ASP A 145 7.20 -21.13 -19.41
C ASP A 145 6.88 -19.63 -19.32
N ASN A 146 6.99 -18.91 -20.43
CA ASN A 146 6.56 -17.51 -20.49
C ASN A 146 5.07 -17.34 -20.17
N LEU A 147 4.21 -18.26 -20.64
CA LEU A 147 2.77 -18.24 -20.32
C LEU A 147 2.52 -18.45 -18.84
N LYS A 148 3.23 -19.40 -18.20
CA LYS A 148 3.11 -19.66 -16.76
C LYS A 148 3.57 -18.46 -15.92
N GLU A 149 4.70 -17.85 -16.28
CA GLU A 149 5.20 -16.65 -15.62
C GLU A 149 4.21 -15.48 -15.74
N LEU A 150 3.65 -15.27 -16.94
CA LEU A 150 2.65 -14.25 -17.18
C LEU A 150 1.39 -14.46 -16.32
N GLU A 151 0.90 -15.68 -16.24
CA GLU A 151 -0.25 -16.03 -15.40
C GLU A 151 0.03 -15.76 -13.92
N ALA A 152 1.21 -16.13 -13.43
CA ALA A 152 1.63 -15.87 -12.06
C ALA A 152 1.71 -14.36 -11.74
N GLU A 153 2.29 -13.55 -12.63
CA GLU A 153 2.36 -12.09 -12.44
C GLU A 153 0.99 -11.42 -12.52
N LEU A 154 0.09 -11.90 -13.39
CA LEU A 154 -1.30 -11.41 -13.44
C LEU A 154 -2.05 -11.71 -12.14
N LEU A 155 -1.89 -12.92 -11.59
CA LEU A 155 -2.48 -13.28 -10.29
C LEU A 155 -1.93 -12.42 -9.17
N ARG A 156 -0.62 -12.19 -9.14
CA ARG A 156 0.02 -11.29 -8.19
C ARG A 156 -0.55 -9.87 -8.27
N MET A 157 -0.73 -9.35 -9.48
CA MET A 157 -1.33 -8.02 -9.69
C MET A 157 -2.75 -7.92 -9.14
N ILE A 158 -3.57 -8.98 -9.30
CA ILE A 158 -4.93 -9.04 -8.76
C ILE A 158 -4.89 -8.95 -7.22
N ILE A 159 -3.99 -9.68 -6.57
CA ILE A 159 -3.83 -9.65 -5.11
C ILE A 159 -3.42 -8.25 -4.65
N LEU A 160 -2.36 -7.67 -5.25
CA LEU A 160 -1.87 -6.34 -4.90
C LEU A 160 -2.93 -5.25 -5.08
N THR A 161 -3.74 -5.32 -6.15
CA THR A 161 -4.84 -4.36 -6.36
C THR A 161 -5.93 -4.51 -5.32
N GLY A 162 -6.24 -5.74 -4.87
CA GLY A 162 -7.16 -6.01 -3.77
C GLY A 162 -6.67 -5.41 -2.44
N GLU A 163 -5.40 -5.59 -2.12
CA GLU A 163 -4.77 -5.02 -0.92
C GLU A 163 -4.74 -3.50 -0.96
N LEU A 164 -4.42 -2.89 -2.10
CA LEU A 164 -4.48 -1.44 -2.28
C LEU A 164 -5.89 -0.87 -2.05
N VAL A 165 -6.93 -1.55 -2.51
CA VAL A 165 -8.32 -1.14 -2.27
C VAL A 165 -8.66 -1.22 -0.78
N ALA A 166 -8.23 -2.28 -0.08
CA ALA A 166 -8.44 -2.45 1.35
C ALA A 166 -7.73 -1.33 2.15
N ILE A 167 -6.47 -1.06 1.86
CA ILE A 167 -5.70 0.01 2.50
C ILE A 167 -6.30 1.40 2.23
N LYS A 168 -6.78 1.66 1.01
CA LYS A 168 -7.45 2.94 0.71
C LYS A 168 -8.72 3.13 1.56
N ARG A 169 -9.50 2.08 1.78
CA ARG A 169 -10.69 2.14 2.66
C ARG A 169 -10.30 2.42 4.11
N ASP A 170 -9.30 1.70 4.63
CA ASP A 170 -8.79 1.89 5.99
C ASP A 170 -8.25 3.32 6.19
N PHE A 171 -7.50 3.84 5.22
CA PHE A 171 -7.01 5.21 5.23
C PHE A 171 -8.14 6.25 5.32
N VAL A 172 -9.19 6.11 4.50
CA VAL A 172 -10.34 7.03 4.51
C VAL A 172 -11.08 6.96 5.85
N SER A 173 -11.30 5.75 6.39
CA SER A 173 -11.94 5.56 7.69
C SER A 173 -11.16 6.25 8.81
N LYS A 174 -9.86 5.96 8.93
CA LYS A 174 -8.99 6.54 9.97
C LYS A 174 -8.86 8.06 9.84
N LYS A 175 -8.84 8.58 8.62
CA LYS A 175 -8.81 10.02 8.40
C LYS A 175 -10.11 10.68 8.87
N SER A 176 -11.26 10.13 8.53
CA SER A 176 -12.56 10.64 8.98
C SER A 176 -12.73 10.59 10.50
N GLU A 177 -12.20 9.54 11.15
CA GLU A 177 -12.18 9.40 12.62
C GLU A 177 -11.25 10.41 13.31
N ALA A 178 -10.22 10.87 12.63
CA ALA A 178 -9.29 11.88 13.15
C ALA A 178 -9.84 13.32 12.97
N GLU A 179 -10.73 13.52 12.01
CA GLU A 179 -11.36 14.82 11.71
C GLU A 179 -12.66 15.03 12.53
N ALA A 180 -13.24 13.97 13.13
CA ALA A 180 -14.44 14.00 13.97
C ALA A 180 -14.10 14.24 15.44
#